data_1d70b46c549e232204b201f0450bb2eb
#
_entry.id   1d70b46c549e232204b201f0450bb2eb
#
_cell.length_a   1.000
_cell.length_b   1.000
_cell.length_c   1.000
_cell.angle_alpha   90.00
_cell.angle_beta   90.00
_cell.angle_gamma   90.00
#
_symmetry.space_group_name_H-M   'P 1'
#
loop_
_entity.id
_entity.type
_entity.pdbx_description
1 polymer ?
#
loop_
_entity_poly.entity_id
_entity_poly.type
_entity_poly.pdbx_seq_one_letter_code
_entity_poly.pdbx_strand_id
1 'polypeptide(L)'
;AYFKIENGVIRKGDKVKFFNTGKEYDADEIGVLKMDMIPRAELRTGDVGYIISGIKTSREVKVGDTITHIARPCEKAIAGFEEVKPMVFAGVYPIEAEDYENLRASLEKLQLNDASLTFQPESSLALGFGFRCGFLGLLHMEIVQERLDREFDMNVITTVPNEIGRASCR
;
A
#
# COMPACT_ATOMS: atom_id res chain seq x y z
N ALA A 1 8.89 4.20 5.45
CA ALA A 1 8.28 4.80 4.25
C ALA A 1 9.33 5.55 3.44
N TYR A 2 9.14 5.59 2.10
CA TYR A 2 9.97 6.42 1.20
C TYR A 2 9.24 7.72 0.91
N PHE A 3 9.97 8.82 0.80
CA PHE A 3 9.39 10.14 0.58
C PHE A 3 10.37 11.09 -0.12
N LYS A 4 9.82 12.16 -0.69
CA LYS A 4 10.56 13.28 -1.26
C LYS A 4 10.25 14.54 -0.45
N ILE A 5 11.26 15.34 -0.16
CA ILE A 5 11.08 16.62 0.51
C ILE A 5 10.80 17.71 -0.52
N GLU A 6 9.59 18.23 -0.52
CA GLU A 6 9.21 19.35 -1.39
C GLU A 6 9.66 20.68 -0.77
N ASN A 7 9.47 20.86 0.53
CA ASN A 7 9.86 22.07 1.24
C ASN A 7 10.34 21.78 2.66
N GLY A 8 11.38 22.46 3.09
CA GLY A 8 11.88 22.43 4.46
C GLY A 8 12.99 21.42 4.71
N VAL A 9 13.11 21.02 5.95
CA VAL A 9 14.15 20.10 6.45
C VAL A 9 13.51 19.15 7.46
N ILE A 10 13.87 17.89 7.40
CA ILE A 10 13.55 16.89 8.42
C ILE A 10 14.83 16.38 9.06
N ARG A 11 14.81 16.18 10.38
CA ARG A 11 15.92 15.64 11.15
C ARG A 11 15.52 14.37 11.88
N LYS A 12 16.51 13.55 12.18
CA LYS A 12 16.30 12.40 13.08
C LYS A 12 15.76 12.89 14.43
N GLY A 13 14.68 12.24 14.89
CA GLY A 13 13.99 12.60 16.14
C GLY A 13 12.91 13.68 16.00
N ASP A 14 12.71 14.23 14.80
CA ASP A 14 11.60 15.16 14.57
C ASP A 14 10.26 14.46 14.69
N LYS A 15 9.27 15.18 15.22
CA LYS A 15 7.88 14.72 15.26
C LYS A 15 7.17 15.12 13.98
N VAL A 16 6.68 14.13 13.27
CA VAL A 16 5.99 14.28 11.99
C VAL A 16 4.55 13.81 12.08
N LYS A 17 3.72 14.39 11.24
CA LYS A 17 2.31 14.06 11.10
C LYS A 17 1.99 13.71 9.66
N PHE A 18 1.28 12.60 9.45
CA PHE A 18 0.73 12.23 8.16
C PHE A 18 -0.59 12.98 7.96
N PHE A 19 -0.70 13.74 6.88
CA PHE A 19 -1.78 14.70 6.69
C PHE A 19 -3.15 14.04 6.56
N ASN A 20 -3.27 12.99 5.74
CA ASN A 20 -4.54 12.30 5.48
C ASN A 20 -5.02 11.49 6.68
N THR A 21 -4.12 10.78 7.35
CA THR A 21 -4.48 9.92 8.48
C THR A 21 -4.53 10.68 9.80
N GLY A 22 -3.91 11.87 9.86
CA GLY A 22 -3.80 12.66 11.06
C GLY A 22 -2.89 12.09 12.15
N LYS A 23 -2.25 10.94 11.89
CA LYS A 23 -1.41 10.24 12.86
C LYS A 23 -0.04 10.88 12.97
N GLU A 24 0.50 10.86 14.18
CA GLU A 24 1.79 11.44 14.53
C GLU A 24 2.78 10.34 14.87
N TYR A 25 4.03 10.53 14.42
CA TYR A 25 5.13 9.60 14.64
C TYR A 25 6.42 10.35 14.88
N ASP A 26 7.34 9.69 15.58
CA ASP A 26 8.72 10.16 15.69
C ASP A 26 9.54 9.62 14.50
N ALA A 27 10.40 10.46 13.94
CA ALA A 27 11.36 10.07 12.91
C ALA A 27 12.56 9.39 13.58
N ASP A 28 12.41 8.10 13.92
CA ASP A 28 13.46 7.34 14.63
C ASP A 28 14.75 7.28 13.83
N GLU A 29 14.63 7.10 12.52
CA GLU A 29 15.75 7.15 11.59
C GLU A 29 15.28 7.77 10.26
N ILE A 30 16.16 8.54 9.65
CA ILE A 30 16.01 9.08 8.30
C ILE A 30 17.29 8.83 7.50
N GLY A 31 17.17 8.74 6.20
CA GLY A 31 18.33 8.54 5.34
C GLY A 31 17.99 8.54 3.86
N VAL A 32 19.00 8.31 3.05
CA VAL A 32 18.87 8.17 1.60
C VAL A 32 19.03 6.72 1.19
N LEU A 33 18.32 6.33 0.14
CA LEU A 33 18.46 5.01 -0.46
C LEU A 33 19.40 5.12 -1.66
N LYS A 34 20.49 4.35 -1.60
CA LYS A 34 21.39 4.08 -2.73
C LYS A 34 21.35 2.60 -3.03
N MET A 35 22.49 1.93 -3.12
CA MET A 35 22.53 0.46 -3.12
C MET A 35 22.12 -0.10 -1.74
N ASP A 36 22.44 0.67 -0.68
CA ASP A 36 22.04 0.40 0.69
C ASP A 36 21.31 1.59 1.31
N MET A 37 20.66 1.36 2.44
CA MET A 37 20.06 2.40 3.26
C MET A 37 21.16 3.15 4.01
N ILE A 38 21.38 4.41 3.68
CA ILE A 38 22.42 5.25 4.30
C ILE A 38 21.76 6.25 5.24
N PRO A 39 21.89 6.08 6.58
CA PRO A 39 21.35 7.01 7.55
C PRO A 39 21.95 8.42 7.38
N ARG A 40 21.11 9.44 7.62
CA ARG A 40 21.49 10.86 7.60
C ARG A 40 20.96 11.55 8.85
N ALA A 41 21.68 12.58 9.28
CA ALA A 41 21.22 13.41 10.39
C ALA A 41 20.07 14.34 9.98
N GLU A 42 20.10 14.82 8.75
CA GLU A 42 19.06 15.65 8.16
C GLU A 42 18.89 15.39 6.65
N LEU A 43 17.70 15.66 6.14
CA LEU A 43 17.35 15.71 4.72
C LEU A 43 16.69 17.03 4.42
N ARG A 44 16.95 17.59 3.22
CA ARG A 44 16.53 18.94 2.81
C ARG A 44 15.67 18.91 1.56
N THR A 45 15.05 20.03 1.26
CA THR A 45 14.28 20.24 0.02
C THR A 45 15.00 19.69 -1.21
N GLY A 46 14.29 18.85 -1.97
CA GLY A 46 14.79 18.16 -3.16
C GLY A 46 15.35 16.75 -2.89
N ASP A 47 15.66 16.42 -1.64
CA ASP A 47 16.15 15.09 -1.29
C ASP A 47 15.02 14.04 -1.38
N VAL A 48 15.39 12.86 -1.85
CA VAL A 48 14.57 11.65 -1.81
C VAL A 48 15.19 10.69 -0.81
N GLY A 49 14.40 10.24 0.14
CA GLY A 49 14.91 9.42 1.22
C GLY A 49 13.87 8.48 1.83
N TYR A 50 14.25 7.92 2.96
CA TYR A 50 13.39 7.06 3.76
C TYR A 50 13.25 7.59 5.18
N ILE A 51 12.15 7.23 5.82
CA ILE A 51 11.88 7.41 7.24
C ILE A 51 11.51 6.06 7.86
N ILE A 52 12.14 5.77 8.98
CA ILE A 52 11.76 4.69 9.88
C ILE A 52 11.11 5.33 11.09
N SER A 53 9.93 4.86 11.42
CA SER A 53 9.11 5.34 12.54
C SER A 53 8.28 4.17 13.08
N GLY A 54 7.75 4.29 14.27
CA GLY A 54 6.97 3.24 14.95
C GLY A 54 5.63 2.89 14.30
N ILE A 55 5.53 2.88 12.96
CA ILE A 55 4.32 2.50 12.21
C ILE A 55 4.10 1.00 12.35
N LYS A 56 2.98 0.60 12.95
CA LYS A 56 2.67 -0.81 13.23
C LYS A 56 1.93 -1.50 12.09
N THR A 57 1.14 -0.76 11.32
CA THR A 57 0.33 -1.30 10.24
C THR A 57 0.47 -0.46 8.96
N SER A 58 0.57 -1.12 7.81
CA SER A 58 0.68 -0.46 6.50
C SER A 58 -0.51 0.46 6.17
N ARG A 59 -1.68 0.15 6.74
CA ARG A 59 -2.90 0.96 6.54
C ARG A 59 -2.82 2.36 7.18
N GLU A 60 -1.85 2.59 8.06
CA GLU A 60 -1.65 3.88 8.72
C GLU A 60 -0.91 4.89 7.84
N VAL A 61 -0.25 4.40 6.80
CA VAL A 61 0.50 5.23 5.84
C VAL A 61 0.06 4.87 4.44
N LYS A 62 -0.59 5.80 3.77
CA LYS A 62 -1.02 5.64 2.38
C LYS A 62 0.03 6.19 1.43
N VAL A 63 0.18 5.55 0.27
CA VAL A 63 0.99 6.10 -0.82
C VAL A 63 0.36 7.42 -1.28
N GLY A 64 1.20 8.44 -1.45
CA GLY A 64 0.75 9.79 -1.81
C GLY A 64 0.31 10.65 -0.64
N ASP A 65 0.46 10.20 0.61
CA ASP A 65 0.21 11.04 1.77
C ASP A 65 1.30 12.13 1.91
N THR A 66 0.92 13.23 2.53
CA THR A 66 1.84 14.33 2.83
C THR A 66 2.33 14.21 4.26
N ILE A 67 3.64 14.22 4.44
CA ILE A 67 4.28 14.25 5.75
C ILE A 67 4.60 15.71 6.10
N THR A 68 4.16 16.17 7.27
CA THR A 68 4.40 17.51 7.74
C THR A 68 5.00 17.52 9.15
N HIS A 69 5.72 18.57 9.50
CA HIS A 69 6.28 18.73 10.83
C HIS A 69 5.20 19.21 11.81
N ILE A 70 5.11 18.61 13.01
CA ILE A 70 4.07 18.97 13.99
C ILE A 70 4.18 20.42 14.43
N ALA A 71 5.41 20.91 14.70
CA ALA A 71 5.63 22.27 15.15
C ALA A 71 5.39 23.34 14.07
N ARG A 72 5.43 22.96 12.79
CA ARG A 72 5.20 23.83 11.62
C ARG A 72 4.41 23.08 10.57
N PRO A 73 3.13 22.81 10.81
CA PRO A 73 2.31 22.04 9.89
C PRO A 73 2.09 22.79 8.57
N CYS A 74 2.03 22.05 7.47
CA CYS A 74 1.61 22.61 6.19
C CYS A 74 0.10 22.91 6.21
N GLU A 75 -0.30 23.97 5.52
CA GLU A 75 -1.71 24.37 5.44
C GLU A 75 -2.53 23.42 4.56
N LYS A 76 -1.91 22.83 3.56
CA LYS A 76 -2.57 21.95 2.57
C LYS A 76 -1.70 20.76 2.26
N ALA A 77 -2.34 19.62 1.99
CA ALA A 77 -1.67 18.46 1.41
C ALA A 77 -1.11 18.80 0.03
N ILE A 78 -0.02 18.13 -0.36
CA ILE A 78 0.54 18.25 -1.71
C ILE A 78 -0.47 17.69 -2.69
N ALA A 79 -0.87 18.47 -3.69
CA ALA A 79 -1.82 18.04 -4.71
C ALA A 79 -1.18 17.06 -5.69
N GLY A 80 -2.01 16.22 -6.32
CA GLY A 80 -1.60 15.32 -7.40
C GLY A 80 -1.57 13.85 -7.05
N PHE A 81 -1.86 13.48 -5.81
CA PHE A 81 -2.01 12.09 -5.41
C PHE A 81 -3.48 11.79 -5.13
N GLU A 82 -4.09 11.00 -6.00
CA GLU A 82 -5.44 10.49 -5.80
C GLU A 82 -5.39 9.01 -5.41
N GLU A 83 -6.29 8.60 -4.56
CA GLU A 83 -6.45 7.19 -4.22
C GLU A 83 -6.97 6.44 -5.45
N VAL A 84 -6.17 5.51 -5.94
CA VAL A 84 -6.54 4.70 -7.10
C VAL A 84 -7.63 3.72 -6.69
N LYS A 85 -8.76 3.76 -7.41
CA LYS A 85 -9.89 2.86 -7.16
C LYS A 85 -9.80 1.63 -8.04
N PRO A 86 -10.01 0.43 -7.50
CA PRO A 86 -10.05 -0.78 -8.30
C PRO A 86 -11.23 -0.73 -9.31
N MET A 87 -10.99 -1.26 -10.49
CA MET A 87 -11.98 -1.31 -11.58
C MET A 87 -12.44 -2.74 -11.88
N VAL A 88 -11.60 -3.74 -11.57
CA VAL A 88 -11.88 -5.16 -11.79
C VAL A 88 -11.93 -5.86 -10.45
N PHE A 89 -12.93 -6.68 -10.25
CA PHE A 89 -13.09 -7.48 -9.02
C PHE A 89 -13.16 -8.96 -9.36
N ALA A 90 -12.41 -9.79 -8.62
CA ALA A 90 -12.48 -11.24 -8.73
C ALA A 90 -12.36 -11.87 -7.33
N GLY A 91 -12.98 -13.02 -7.15
CA GLY A 91 -12.73 -13.85 -6.00
C GLY A 91 -11.42 -14.62 -6.19
N VAL A 92 -10.59 -14.66 -5.17
CA VAL A 92 -9.33 -15.41 -5.12
C VAL A 92 -9.44 -16.43 -3.99
N TYR A 93 -9.33 -17.70 -4.33
CA TYR A 93 -9.53 -18.82 -3.41
C TYR A 93 -8.29 -19.71 -3.41
N PRO A 94 -7.84 -20.19 -2.25
CA PRO A 94 -6.78 -21.19 -2.20
C PRO A 94 -7.29 -22.52 -2.76
N ILE A 95 -6.42 -23.34 -3.34
CA ILE A 95 -6.78 -24.68 -3.80
C ILE A 95 -7.12 -25.57 -2.61
N GLU A 96 -6.28 -25.52 -1.57
CA GLU A 96 -6.49 -26.26 -0.33
C GLU A 96 -7.10 -25.31 0.73
N ALA A 97 -8.16 -25.76 1.39
CA ALA A 97 -8.86 -24.93 2.38
C ALA A 97 -7.98 -24.53 3.59
N GLU A 98 -6.96 -25.35 3.88
CA GLU A 98 -5.98 -25.11 4.94
C GLU A 98 -5.08 -23.90 4.65
N ASP A 99 -4.92 -23.54 3.38
CA ASP A 99 -4.08 -22.43 2.94
C ASP A 99 -4.76 -21.04 3.04
N TYR A 100 -5.97 -20.95 3.56
CA TYR A 100 -6.68 -19.68 3.69
C TYR A 100 -5.89 -18.62 4.45
N GLU A 101 -5.30 -18.97 5.60
CA GLU A 101 -4.50 -18.03 6.40
C GLU A 101 -3.16 -17.68 5.72
N ASN A 102 -2.57 -18.62 5.00
CA ASN A 102 -1.36 -18.39 4.22
C ASN A 102 -1.65 -17.43 3.06
N LEU A 103 -2.78 -17.61 2.36
CA LEU A 103 -3.23 -16.70 1.30
C LEU A 103 -3.48 -15.29 1.85
N ARG A 104 -4.12 -15.18 3.01
CA ARG A 104 -4.32 -13.90 3.69
C ARG A 104 -3.01 -13.19 3.96
N ALA A 105 -2.06 -13.88 4.58
CA ALA A 105 -0.74 -13.33 4.89
C ALA A 105 0.02 -12.91 3.62
N SER A 106 -0.11 -13.67 2.53
CA SER A 106 0.50 -13.36 1.23
C SER A 106 -0.10 -12.11 0.61
N LEU A 107 -1.42 -11.97 0.62
CA LEU A 107 -2.12 -10.76 0.15
C LEU A 107 -1.77 -9.53 0.99
N GLU A 108 -1.66 -9.65 2.31
CA GLU A 108 -1.20 -8.57 3.19
C GLU A 108 0.23 -8.11 2.85
N LYS A 109 1.13 -9.05 2.57
CA LYS A 109 2.51 -8.74 2.15
C LYS A 109 2.55 -8.10 0.77
N LEU A 110 1.76 -8.57 -0.20
CA LEU A 110 1.65 -7.95 -1.52
C LEU A 110 1.15 -6.52 -1.42
N GLN A 111 0.16 -6.26 -0.57
CA GLN A 111 -0.40 -4.92 -0.37
C GLN A 111 0.62 -3.91 0.18
N LEU A 112 1.69 -4.36 0.85
CA LEU A 112 2.79 -3.48 1.29
C LEU A 112 3.52 -2.83 0.12
N ASN A 113 3.62 -3.53 -1.01
CA ASN A 113 4.30 -3.05 -2.22
C ASN A 113 3.33 -2.56 -3.29
N ASP A 114 2.07 -2.94 -3.19
CA ASP A 114 1.02 -2.59 -4.14
C ASP A 114 -0.20 -2.02 -3.41
N ALA A 115 -0.18 -0.70 -3.21
CA ALA A 115 -1.25 0.01 -2.51
C ALA A 115 -2.59 0.01 -3.28
N SER A 116 -2.59 -0.39 -4.55
CA SER A 116 -3.79 -0.47 -5.39
C SER A 116 -4.56 -1.78 -5.21
N LEU A 117 -3.91 -2.82 -4.70
CA LEU A 117 -4.54 -4.09 -4.37
C LEU A 117 -5.44 -3.92 -3.13
N THR A 118 -6.71 -4.21 -3.29
CA THR A 118 -7.67 -4.27 -2.18
C THR A 118 -8.21 -5.68 -2.05
N PHE A 119 -8.45 -6.15 -0.83
CA PHE A 119 -9.06 -7.44 -0.62
C PHE A 119 -9.95 -7.46 0.63
N GLN A 120 -10.98 -8.28 0.58
CA GLN A 120 -11.92 -8.51 1.67
C GLN A 120 -12.23 -10.00 1.76
N PRO A 121 -12.44 -10.56 2.97
CA PRO A 121 -12.90 -11.93 3.11
C PRO A 121 -14.19 -12.17 2.32
N GLU A 122 -14.25 -13.29 1.61
CA GLU A 122 -15.42 -13.75 0.87
C GLU A 122 -15.57 -15.25 1.06
N SER A 123 -16.79 -15.74 0.97
CA SER A 123 -17.06 -17.18 0.97
C SER A 123 -17.91 -17.57 -0.22
N SER A 124 -17.59 -18.69 -0.83
CA SER A 124 -18.33 -19.32 -1.92
C SER A 124 -18.83 -20.69 -1.50
N LEU A 125 -20.06 -21.03 -1.85
CA LEU A 125 -20.59 -22.38 -1.61
C LEU A 125 -19.81 -23.47 -2.35
N ALA A 126 -19.21 -23.13 -3.49
CA ALA A 126 -18.45 -24.08 -4.32
C ALA A 126 -16.96 -24.12 -3.99
N LEU A 127 -16.36 -22.98 -3.63
CA LEU A 127 -14.91 -22.81 -3.47
C LEU A 127 -14.48 -22.60 -2.00
N GLY A 128 -15.41 -22.51 -1.06
CA GLY A 128 -15.11 -22.30 0.34
C GLY A 128 -14.75 -20.86 0.67
N PHE A 129 -13.81 -20.69 1.61
CA PHE A 129 -13.34 -19.38 2.05
C PHE A 129 -12.22 -18.85 1.17
N GLY A 130 -12.30 -17.57 0.83
CA GLY A 130 -11.33 -16.87 0.02
C GLY A 130 -11.42 -15.35 0.22
N PHE A 131 -10.98 -14.60 -0.79
CA PHE A 131 -10.96 -13.15 -0.73
C PHE A 131 -11.52 -12.56 -2.02
N ARG A 132 -12.41 -11.58 -1.90
CA ARG A 132 -12.79 -10.72 -3.00
C ARG A 132 -11.70 -9.65 -3.15
N CYS A 133 -10.95 -9.74 -4.23
CA CYS A 133 -9.86 -8.83 -4.55
C CYS A 133 -10.29 -7.78 -5.58
N GLY A 134 -9.82 -6.56 -5.41
CA GLY A 134 -10.00 -5.47 -6.35
C GLY A 134 -8.67 -5.11 -7.01
N PHE A 135 -8.70 -4.98 -8.34
CA PHE A 135 -7.54 -4.77 -9.20
C PHE A 135 -7.75 -3.55 -10.09
N LEU A 136 -6.68 -2.94 -10.58
CA LEU A 136 -6.73 -1.81 -11.52
C LEU A 136 -7.24 -2.22 -12.90
N GLY A 137 -7.02 -3.48 -13.29
CA GLY A 137 -7.40 -4.05 -14.57
C GLY A 137 -7.03 -5.53 -14.62
N LEU A 138 -7.32 -6.18 -15.75
CA LEU A 138 -7.05 -7.62 -15.96
C LEU A 138 -5.55 -7.93 -15.86
N LEU A 139 -4.70 -7.11 -16.47
CA LEU A 139 -3.25 -7.30 -16.39
C LEU A 139 -2.73 -7.22 -14.95
N HIS A 140 -3.27 -6.29 -14.15
CA HIS A 140 -2.92 -6.21 -12.73
C HIS A 140 -3.32 -7.49 -11.98
N MET A 141 -4.49 -8.05 -12.27
CA MET A 141 -4.95 -9.32 -11.70
C MET A 141 -3.99 -10.47 -12.05
N GLU A 142 -3.59 -10.58 -13.32
CA GLU A 142 -2.63 -11.58 -13.78
C GLU A 142 -1.27 -11.45 -13.09
N ILE A 143 -0.77 -10.22 -12.94
CA ILE A 143 0.49 -9.95 -12.23
C ILE A 143 0.40 -10.37 -10.76
N VAL A 144 -0.69 -10.05 -10.08
CA VAL A 144 -0.90 -10.45 -8.67
C VAL A 144 -0.97 -11.97 -8.55
N GLN A 145 -1.65 -12.65 -9.45
CA GLN A 145 -1.71 -14.11 -9.51
C GLN A 145 -0.32 -14.74 -9.68
N GLU A 146 0.45 -14.26 -10.65
CA GLU A 146 1.83 -14.69 -10.91
C GLU A 146 2.72 -14.48 -9.70
N ARG A 147 2.56 -13.35 -9.00
CA ARG A 147 3.32 -13.06 -7.78
C ARG A 147 2.93 -13.96 -6.61
N LEU A 148 1.65 -14.29 -6.45
CA LEU A 148 1.21 -15.27 -5.45
C LEU A 148 1.86 -16.63 -5.67
N ASP A 149 1.91 -17.10 -6.91
CA ASP A 149 2.55 -18.35 -7.28
C ASP A 149 4.07 -18.30 -7.05
N ARG A 150 4.76 -17.30 -7.63
CA ARG A 150 6.25 -17.27 -7.64
C ARG A 150 6.88 -16.83 -6.32
N GLU A 151 6.29 -15.86 -5.62
CA GLU A 151 6.89 -15.28 -4.41
C GLU A 151 6.44 -16.02 -3.14
N PHE A 152 5.25 -16.64 -3.16
CA PHE A 152 4.65 -17.23 -1.98
C PHE A 152 4.30 -18.72 -2.13
N ASP A 153 4.59 -19.32 -3.28
CA ASP A 153 4.22 -20.71 -3.61
C ASP A 153 2.73 -20.99 -3.36
N MET A 154 1.90 -19.99 -3.70
CA MET A 154 0.47 -19.96 -3.42
C MET A 154 -0.33 -20.12 -4.71
N ASN A 155 -0.78 -21.34 -4.98
CA ASN A 155 -1.67 -21.62 -6.10
C ASN A 155 -3.11 -21.26 -5.75
N VAL A 156 -3.73 -20.44 -6.59
CA VAL A 156 -5.07 -19.89 -6.34
C VAL A 156 -6.02 -20.14 -7.52
N ILE A 157 -7.30 -20.27 -7.19
CA ILE A 157 -8.40 -20.27 -8.15
C ILE A 157 -8.95 -18.84 -8.18
N THR A 158 -9.03 -18.25 -9.36
CA THR A 158 -9.67 -16.95 -9.56
C THR A 158 -11.02 -17.12 -10.25
N THR A 159 -12.02 -16.41 -9.77
CA THR A 159 -13.32 -16.36 -10.45
C THR A 159 -13.24 -15.45 -11.67
N VAL A 160 -14.25 -15.54 -12.55
CA VAL A 160 -14.37 -14.62 -13.69
C VAL A 160 -14.49 -13.19 -13.16
N PRO A 161 -13.63 -12.29 -13.62
CA PRO A 161 -13.64 -10.91 -13.14
C PRO A 161 -14.91 -10.18 -13.57
N ASN A 162 -15.45 -9.38 -12.64
CA ASN A 162 -16.53 -8.45 -12.91
C ASN A 162 -15.97 -7.03 -13.02
N GLU A 163 -16.17 -6.39 -14.16
CA GLU A 163 -15.82 -4.99 -14.37
C GLU A 163 -16.98 -4.08 -13.91
N ILE A 164 -16.63 -2.99 -13.22
CA ILE A 164 -17.62 -1.94 -12.93
C ILE A 164 -17.74 -1.07 -14.18
N GLY A 165 -18.77 -1.31 -14.98
CA GLY A 165 -19.13 -0.42 -16.07
C GLY A 165 -19.62 0.93 -15.52
N ARG A 166 -19.02 2.04 -15.96
CA ARG A 166 -19.62 3.36 -15.78
C ARG A 166 -20.80 3.48 -16.74
N ALA A 167 -22.00 3.32 -16.25
CA ALA A 167 -23.18 3.75 -16.99
C ALA A 167 -23.16 5.30 -17.03
N SER A 168 -22.77 5.89 -18.15
CA SER A 168 -23.03 7.29 -18.41
C SER A 168 -24.50 7.42 -18.80
N CYS A 169 -25.37 7.80 -17.85
CA CYS A 169 -26.66 8.30 -18.21
C CYS A 169 -26.48 9.64 -18.97
N ARG A 170 -26.81 9.64 -20.26
CA ARG A 170 -27.05 10.84 -21.05
C ARG A 170 -28.48 11.30 -20.83
#